data_d1d123bf86a8f55c07552464a0958a63
#
_entry.id   d1d123bf86a8f55c07552464a0958a63
#
_cell.length_a   1.000
_cell.length_b   1.000
_cell.length_c   1.000
_cell.angle_alpha   90.00
_cell.angle_beta   90.00
_cell.angle_gamma   90.00
#
_symmetry.space_group_name_H-M   'P 1'
#
loop_
_entity.id
_entity.type
_entity.pdbx_description
1 polymer ?
#
loop_
_entity_poly.entity_id
_entity_poly.type
_entity_poly.pdbx_seq_one_letter_code
_entity_poly.pdbx_strand_id
1 'polypeptide(L)'
;MTFMRFAVVFTVGLLSVPVSAVAAEVQVAVAANFTAPLQAIAKQFEQDTGHKVLASFGATGQFYAQIKNGAPFEVFLAADDDRPARLEAEGDTVPGSRFTYAIGTLALWSAKPDYVDAQGAVLKENTFRHLSIANPKTAPYGLAAMQVMQKLGVAQSLKPKVVEGQSIGQAQQFVASGNAELGFVALSQIYKDGQLTSGSAWIVPEDLHDPIKQDAVVLAKGKDNPVAAAFVAYLKSPGAAAIIKSYGYQLGAQ
;
A
#
# COMPACT_ATOMS: atom_id res chain seq x y z
N MET A 1 -37.38 -75.67 23.83
CA MET A 1 -36.27 -74.84 24.35
C MET A 1 -35.78 -73.95 23.19
N THR A 2 -36.24 -72.67 23.17
CA THR A 2 -36.00 -71.73 22.10
C THR A 2 -35.04 -70.67 22.62
N PHE A 3 -33.80 -70.67 22.09
CA PHE A 3 -32.77 -69.67 22.47
C PHE A 3 -32.98 -68.39 21.62
N MET A 4 -33.33 -67.31 22.28
CA MET A 4 -33.46 -66.00 21.69
C MET A 4 -32.08 -65.28 21.76
N ARG A 5 -31.44 -65.03 20.59
CA ARG A 5 -30.18 -64.29 20.46
C ARG A 5 -30.51 -62.78 20.40
N PHE A 6 -30.06 -62.04 21.44
CA PHE A 6 -30.06 -60.57 21.42
C PHE A 6 -28.80 -60.09 20.67
N ALA A 7 -29.00 -59.34 19.58
CA ALA A 7 -27.93 -58.63 18.88
C ALA A 7 -27.83 -57.20 19.50
N VAL A 8 -26.70 -56.91 20.15
CA VAL A 8 -26.39 -55.57 20.63
C VAL A 8 -25.73 -54.78 19.49
N VAL A 9 -26.43 -53.80 18.97
CA VAL A 9 -25.90 -52.85 17.95
C VAL A 9 -25.16 -51.74 18.69
N PHE A 10 -23.83 -51.70 18.57
CA PHE A 10 -22.98 -50.65 19.09
C PHE A 10 -22.96 -49.50 18.08
N THR A 11 -23.70 -48.41 18.35
CA THR A 11 -23.65 -47.18 17.55
C THR A 11 -22.44 -46.34 17.99
N VAL A 12 -21.37 -46.38 17.20
CA VAL A 12 -20.21 -45.47 17.39
C VAL A 12 -20.60 -44.08 16.89
N GLY A 13 -20.93 -43.21 17.82
CA GLY A 13 -21.13 -41.80 17.52
C GLY A 13 -19.79 -41.13 17.19
N LEU A 14 -19.59 -40.69 15.94
CA LEU A 14 -18.48 -39.80 15.58
C LEU A 14 -18.71 -38.45 16.25
N LEU A 15 -17.99 -38.16 17.33
CA LEU A 15 -17.86 -36.84 17.91
C LEU A 15 -17.01 -35.98 16.97
N SER A 16 -17.66 -35.16 16.14
CA SER A 16 -16.98 -34.10 15.37
C SER A 16 -16.54 -33.04 16.38
N VAL A 17 -15.26 -33.05 16.75
CA VAL A 17 -14.67 -31.99 17.55
C VAL A 17 -14.52 -30.77 16.59
N PRO A 18 -15.14 -29.61 16.86
CA PRO A 18 -14.89 -28.43 16.06
C PRO A 18 -13.43 -28.03 16.26
N VAL A 19 -12.63 -28.11 15.20
CA VAL A 19 -11.30 -27.51 15.17
C VAL A 19 -11.52 -25.99 15.16
N SER A 20 -11.42 -25.36 16.34
CA SER A 20 -11.35 -23.92 16.42
C SER A 20 -10.10 -23.49 15.66
N ALA A 21 -10.27 -22.86 14.49
CA ALA A 21 -9.18 -22.20 13.79
C ALA A 21 -8.60 -21.15 14.73
N VAL A 22 -7.36 -21.34 15.18
CA VAL A 22 -6.64 -20.35 16.00
C VAL A 22 -6.40 -19.15 15.08
N ALA A 23 -6.90 -17.98 15.50
CA ALA A 23 -6.61 -16.73 14.82
C ALA A 23 -5.10 -16.52 14.83
N ALA A 24 -4.48 -16.50 13.67
CA ALA A 24 -3.05 -16.24 13.53
C ALA A 24 -2.86 -14.85 12.88
N GLU A 25 -1.66 -14.29 13.02
CA GLU A 25 -1.35 -12.93 12.61
C GLU A 25 -0.20 -12.92 11.61
N VAL A 26 -0.16 -11.88 10.77
CA VAL A 26 0.94 -11.60 9.85
C VAL A 26 1.43 -10.16 10.03
N GLN A 27 2.74 -9.98 10.13
CA GLN A 27 3.38 -8.66 10.26
C GLN A 27 3.73 -8.10 8.88
N VAL A 28 3.15 -6.96 8.53
CA VAL A 28 3.24 -6.39 7.19
C VAL A 28 3.85 -4.99 7.23
N ALA A 29 4.96 -4.81 6.49
CA ALA A 29 5.50 -3.49 6.19
C ALA A 29 4.78 -2.92 4.96
N VAL A 30 4.22 -1.73 5.04
CA VAL A 30 3.33 -1.16 4.02
C VAL A 30 3.72 0.25 3.67
N ALA A 31 3.93 0.53 2.40
CA ALA A 31 4.13 1.89 1.92
C ALA A 31 2.91 2.78 2.26
N ALA A 32 3.16 3.97 2.80
CA ALA A 32 2.13 4.83 3.41
C ALA A 32 1.02 5.27 2.44
N ASN A 33 1.28 5.28 1.13
CA ASN A 33 0.25 5.53 0.12
C ASN A 33 -0.88 4.49 0.12
N PHE A 34 -0.59 3.27 0.59
CA PHE A 34 -1.54 2.15 0.58
C PHE A 34 -2.26 1.96 1.94
N THR A 35 -2.16 2.94 2.85
CA THR A 35 -2.75 2.84 4.21
C THR A 35 -4.24 2.56 4.18
N ALA A 36 -5.05 3.41 3.55
CA ALA A 36 -6.51 3.27 3.54
C ALA A 36 -6.97 2.01 2.76
N PRO A 37 -6.45 1.70 1.57
CA PRO A 37 -6.77 0.45 0.89
C PRO A 37 -6.44 -0.78 1.73
N LEU A 38 -5.25 -0.80 2.36
CA LEU A 38 -4.86 -1.95 3.17
C LEU A 38 -5.77 -2.15 4.37
N GLN A 39 -6.15 -1.08 5.08
CA GLN A 39 -7.07 -1.17 6.21
C GLN A 39 -8.41 -1.79 5.79
N ALA A 40 -8.93 -1.43 4.62
CA ALA A 40 -10.16 -2.01 4.08
C ALA A 40 -9.97 -3.50 3.71
N ILE A 41 -8.86 -3.85 3.04
CA ILE A 41 -8.53 -5.23 2.66
C ILE A 41 -8.28 -6.08 3.91
N ALA A 42 -7.53 -5.59 4.89
CA ALA A 42 -7.22 -6.30 6.13
C ALA A 42 -8.49 -6.62 6.94
N LYS A 43 -9.41 -5.67 7.01
CA LYS A 43 -10.73 -5.90 7.65
C LYS A 43 -11.51 -7.02 6.96
N GLN A 44 -11.55 -7.02 5.63
CA GLN A 44 -12.23 -8.07 4.87
C GLN A 44 -11.51 -9.41 4.99
N PHE A 45 -10.20 -9.43 4.93
CA PHE A 45 -9.37 -10.63 5.15
C PHE A 45 -9.63 -11.26 6.52
N GLU A 46 -9.70 -10.43 7.59
CA GLU A 46 -10.03 -10.92 8.94
C GLU A 46 -11.44 -11.50 9.01
N GLN A 47 -12.43 -10.87 8.36
CA GLN A 47 -13.79 -11.39 8.29
C GLN A 47 -13.89 -12.73 7.56
N ASP A 48 -13.14 -12.88 6.46
CA ASP A 48 -13.21 -14.05 5.59
C ASP A 48 -12.39 -15.25 6.12
N THR A 49 -11.32 -14.97 6.89
CA THR A 49 -10.35 -16.00 7.30
C THR A 49 -10.19 -16.17 8.81
N GLY A 50 -10.61 -15.20 9.59
CA GLY A 50 -10.33 -15.12 11.03
C GLY A 50 -8.89 -14.72 11.37
N HIS A 51 -8.01 -14.50 10.38
CA HIS A 51 -6.62 -14.11 10.59
C HIS A 51 -6.45 -12.58 10.59
N LYS A 52 -5.42 -12.08 11.29
CA LYS A 52 -5.16 -10.65 11.43
C LYS A 52 -3.95 -10.17 10.66
N VAL A 53 -4.04 -8.95 10.14
CA VAL A 53 -2.94 -8.23 9.52
C VAL A 53 -2.45 -7.14 10.46
N LEU A 54 -1.21 -7.26 10.95
CA LEU A 54 -0.54 -6.26 11.78
C LEU A 54 0.32 -5.38 10.88
N ALA A 55 -0.23 -4.25 10.44
CA ALA A 55 0.40 -3.37 9.47
C ALA A 55 1.18 -2.24 10.13
N SER A 56 2.41 -2.00 9.64
CA SER A 56 3.21 -0.80 9.90
C SER A 56 3.28 0.04 8.62
N PHE A 57 3.07 1.35 8.74
CA PHE A 57 3.03 2.26 7.58
C PHE A 57 4.22 3.21 7.58
N GLY A 58 4.87 3.39 6.44
CA GLY A 58 6.05 4.24 6.30
C GLY A 58 6.54 4.38 4.87
N ALA A 59 7.76 4.88 4.69
CA ALA A 59 8.38 4.97 3.37
C ALA A 59 9.00 3.62 2.95
N THR A 60 8.84 3.26 1.69
CA THR A 60 9.36 2.02 1.09
C THR A 60 10.85 1.81 1.39
N GLY A 61 11.69 2.84 1.20
CA GLY A 61 13.13 2.74 1.45
C GLY A 61 13.50 2.60 2.93
N GLN A 62 12.69 3.14 3.84
CA GLN A 62 12.87 2.94 5.27
C GLN A 62 12.58 1.49 5.66
N PHE A 63 11.50 0.90 5.14
CA PHE A 63 11.19 -0.50 5.36
C PHE A 63 12.23 -1.44 4.74
N TYR A 64 12.70 -1.14 3.53
CA TYR A 64 13.81 -1.90 2.95
C TYR A 64 15.02 -1.94 3.89
N ALA A 65 15.44 -0.80 4.43
CA ALA A 65 16.55 -0.73 5.38
C ALA A 65 16.26 -1.50 6.67
N GLN A 66 15.04 -1.41 7.22
CA GLN A 66 14.64 -2.15 8.42
C GLN A 66 14.63 -3.66 8.18
N ILE A 67 14.14 -4.13 7.03
CA ILE A 67 14.13 -5.54 6.64
C ILE A 67 15.57 -6.06 6.56
N LYS A 68 16.48 -5.32 5.89
CA LYS A 68 17.90 -5.67 5.83
C LYS A 68 18.59 -5.71 7.19
N ASN A 69 18.10 -4.93 8.18
CA ASN A 69 18.57 -4.93 9.54
C ASN A 69 17.81 -5.92 10.45
N GLY A 70 17.02 -6.83 9.87
CA GLY A 70 16.38 -7.92 10.58
C GLY A 70 15.07 -7.61 11.27
N ALA A 71 14.35 -6.54 10.88
CA ALA A 71 13.00 -6.27 11.38
C ALA A 71 12.06 -7.46 11.15
N PRO A 72 11.06 -7.68 12.06
CA PRO A 72 10.26 -8.91 12.09
C PRO A 72 9.11 -8.92 11.08
N PHE A 73 9.22 -8.19 9.97
CA PHE A 73 8.20 -8.20 8.94
C PHE A 73 8.20 -9.51 8.16
N GLU A 74 7.02 -9.97 7.80
CA GLU A 74 6.77 -11.23 7.09
C GLU A 74 6.30 -10.99 5.66
N VAL A 75 5.64 -9.83 5.41
CA VAL A 75 5.22 -9.38 4.09
C VAL A 75 5.63 -7.93 3.90
N PHE A 76 6.04 -7.58 2.69
CA PHE A 76 6.36 -6.21 2.31
C PHE A 76 5.51 -5.77 1.12
N LEU A 77 4.75 -4.68 1.28
CA LEU A 77 4.02 -3.99 0.23
C LEU A 77 4.72 -2.67 -0.05
N ALA A 78 5.55 -2.66 -1.07
CA ALA A 78 6.34 -1.51 -1.49
C ALA A 78 5.54 -0.57 -2.40
N ALA A 79 5.99 0.68 -2.52
CA ALA A 79 5.49 1.62 -3.53
C ALA A 79 6.41 1.68 -4.78
N ASP A 80 7.32 0.73 -4.93
CA ASP A 80 8.13 0.48 -6.12
C ASP A 80 8.29 -1.02 -6.37
N ASP A 81 8.84 -1.38 -7.53
CA ASP A 81 9.20 -2.74 -7.92
C ASP A 81 10.70 -3.04 -7.69
N ASP A 82 11.56 -2.00 -7.59
CA ASP A 82 13.01 -2.13 -7.44
C ASP A 82 13.41 -2.78 -6.10
N ARG A 83 12.91 -2.26 -4.97
CA ARG A 83 13.30 -2.76 -3.65
C ARG A 83 12.83 -4.19 -3.38
N PRO A 84 11.60 -4.61 -3.71
CA PRO A 84 11.21 -6.01 -3.65
C PRO A 84 12.06 -6.91 -4.57
N ALA A 85 12.39 -6.46 -5.78
CA ALA A 85 13.27 -7.21 -6.69
C ALA A 85 14.69 -7.37 -6.12
N ARG A 86 15.22 -6.34 -5.45
CA ARG A 86 16.53 -6.42 -4.78
C ARG A 86 16.51 -7.39 -3.61
N LEU A 87 15.47 -7.36 -2.75
CA LEU A 87 15.32 -8.35 -1.67
C LEU A 87 15.23 -9.78 -2.21
N GLU A 88 14.55 -9.97 -3.35
CA GLU A 88 14.46 -11.27 -4.01
C GLU A 88 15.83 -11.74 -4.51
N ALA A 89 16.60 -10.87 -5.18
CA ALA A 89 17.94 -11.18 -5.65
C ALA A 89 18.94 -11.43 -4.50
N GLU A 90 18.73 -10.82 -3.36
CA GLU A 90 19.56 -10.96 -2.15
C GLU A 90 19.14 -12.18 -1.29
N GLY A 91 18.08 -12.91 -1.65
CA GLY A 91 17.60 -14.11 -0.95
C GLY A 91 16.78 -13.81 0.32
N ASP A 92 16.32 -12.58 0.50
CA ASP A 92 15.55 -12.15 1.67
C ASP A 92 14.03 -12.35 1.52
N THR A 93 13.60 -13.07 0.47
CA THR A 93 12.18 -13.33 0.17
C THR A 93 11.90 -14.81 -0.07
N VAL A 94 10.62 -15.18 -0.07
CA VAL A 94 10.17 -16.47 -0.57
C VAL A 94 10.16 -16.42 -2.11
N PRO A 95 10.92 -17.28 -2.80
CA PRO A 95 11.02 -17.28 -4.25
C PRO A 95 9.65 -17.36 -4.94
N GLY A 96 9.45 -16.51 -5.96
CA GLY A 96 8.21 -16.49 -6.74
C GLY A 96 6.99 -15.88 -6.04
N SER A 97 7.16 -15.32 -4.84
CA SER A 97 6.07 -14.64 -4.12
C SER A 97 5.84 -13.20 -4.59
N ARG A 98 6.81 -12.58 -5.29
CA ARG A 98 6.75 -11.19 -5.75
C ARG A 98 5.76 -11.02 -6.91
N PHE A 99 4.94 -9.97 -6.84
CA PHE A 99 4.05 -9.56 -7.94
C PHE A 99 3.66 -8.09 -7.78
N THR A 100 3.30 -7.44 -8.90
CA THR A 100 2.79 -6.07 -8.91
C THR A 100 1.32 -6.07 -8.49
N TYR A 101 1.03 -5.55 -7.28
CA TYR A 101 -0.33 -5.51 -6.74
C TYR A 101 -1.11 -4.24 -7.15
N ALA A 102 -0.39 -3.16 -7.49
CA ALA A 102 -0.99 -1.89 -7.88
C ALA A 102 -0.03 -1.04 -8.72
N ILE A 103 -0.58 -0.17 -9.56
CA ILE A 103 0.15 0.93 -10.20
C ILE A 103 -0.44 2.22 -9.66
N GLY A 104 0.42 3.05 -9.06
CA GLY A 104 0.03 4.26 -8.37
C GLY A 104 -0.08 5.46 -9.29
N THR A 105 -0.93 6.41 -8.91
CA THR A 105 -1.10 7.69 -9.60
C THR A 105 -0.65 8.82 -8.68
N LEU A 106 0.17 9.72 -9.19
CA LEU A 106 0.61 10.94 -8.50
C LEU A 106 -0.43 12.05 -8.72
N ALA A 107 -0.68 12.85 -7.68
CA ALA A 107 -1.51 14.04 -7.78
C ALA A 107 -0.82 15.22 -7.07
N LEU A 108 -1.01 16.43 -7.59
CA LEU A 108 -0.78 17.67 -6.85
C LEU A 108 -2.08 18.04 -6.17
N TRP A 109 -2.06 18.26 -4.87
CA TRP A 109 -3.26 18.47 -4.07
C TRP A 109 -3.11 19.65 -3.10
N SER A 110 -4.23 20.35 -2.89
CA SER A 110 -4.41 21.29 -1.79
C SER A 110 -5.68 20.96 -1.01
N ALA A 111 -5.66 21.14 0.31
CA ALA A 111 -6.86 21.01 1.13
C ALA A 111 -7.90 22.11 0.85
N LYS A 112 -7.51 23.20 0.18
CA LYS A 112 -8.40 24.28 -0.20
C LYS A 112 -9.13 23.94 -1.50
N PRO A 113 -10.45 24.17 -1.60
CA PRO A 113 -11.16 24.08 -2.86
C PRO A 113 -10.61 25.11 -3.86
N ASP A 114 -10.61 24.79 -5.14
CA ASP A 114 -10.24 25.70 -6.25
C ASP A 114 -8.82 26.29 -6.21
N TYR A 115 -7.92 25.73 -5.37
CA TYR A 115 -6.54 26.21 -5.26
C TYR A 115 -5.60 25.56 -6.29
N VAL A 116 -5.82 24.31 -6.63
CA VAL A 116 -5.11 23.59 -7.68
C VAL A 116 -6.06 23.35 -8.84
N ASP A 117 -5.72 23.91 -10.01
CA ASP A 117 -6.48 23.71 -11.25
C ASP A 117 -6.16 22.35 -11.91
N ALA A 118 -6.95 21.96 -12.89
CA ALA A 118 -6.81 20.67 -13.58
C ALA A 118 -5.54 20.52 -14.43
N GLN A 119 -4.71 21.54 -14.57
CA GLN A 119 -3.45 21.54 -15.31
C GLN A 119 -2.22 21.75 -14.41
N GLY A 120 -2.41 22.02 -13.12
CA GLY A 120 -1.32 22.28 -12.16
C GLY A 120 -0.58 23.59 -12.45
N ALA A 121 -1.25 24.59 -13.03
CA ALA A 121 -0.65 25.89 -13.40
C ALA A 121 -0.03 26.60 -12.19
N VAL A 122 -0.57 26.39 -11.01
CA VAL A 122 -0.07 26.93 -9.73
C VAL A 122 1.42 26.66 -9.50
N LEU A 123 1.98 25.56 -10.01
CA LEU A 123 3.41 25.26 -9.91
C LEU A 123 4.28 26.25 -10.68
N LYS A 124 3.82 26.73 -11.83
CA LYS A 124 4.52 27.73 -12.66
C LYS A 124 4.28 29.13 -12.16
N GLU A 125 3.09 29.43 -11.65
CA GLU A 125 2.74 30.70 -11.05
C GLU A 125 3.55 30.98 -9.78
N ASN A 126 3.91 29.90 -9.04
CA ASN A 126 4.81 29.92 -7.91
C ASN A 126 4.39 30.93 -6.80
N THR A 127 3.09 31.08 -6.57
CA THR A 127 2.50 32.06 -5.63
C THR A 127 2.39 31.57 -4.20
N PHE A 128 2.60 30.27 -3.95
CA PHE A 128 2.58 29.62 -2.63
C PHE A 128 3.92 29.77 -1.89
N ARG A 129 3.93 29.51 -0.59
CA ARG A 129 5.13 29.54 0.27
C ARG A 129 5.76 28.17 0.42
N HIS A 130 4.94 27.11 0.60
CA HIS A 130 5.42 25.76 0.86
C HIS A 130 4.74 24.74 -0.07
N LEU A 131 5.57 23.88 -0.67
CA LEU A 131 5.18 22.72 -1.46
C LEU A 131 5.65 21.47 -0.73
N SER A 132 4.73 20.61 -0.31
CA SER A 132 5.09 19.36 0.34
C SER A 132 5.36 18.24 -0.67
N ILE A 133 6.45 17.51 -0.44
CA ILE A 133 6.76 16.25 -1.15
C ILE A 133 7.21 15.20 -0.13
N ALA A 134 7.11 13.92 -0.47
CA ALA A 134 7.82 12.88 0.27
C ALA A 134 9.32 12.91 -0.06
N ASN A 135 10.16 12.46 0.87
CA ASN A 135 11.61 12.39 0.64
C ASN A 135 11.91 11.51 -0.59
N PRO A 136 12.50 12.07 -1.67
CA PRO A 136 12.69 11.35 -2.94
C PRO A 136 13.71 10.21 -2.85
N LYS A 137 14.56 10.18 -1.82
CA LYS A 137 15.53 9.10 -1.61
C LYS A 137 14.89 7.81 -1.09
N THR A 138 13.80 7.94 -0.34
CA THR A 138 13.17 6.81 0.35
C THR A 138 11.74 6.53 -0.07
N ALA A 139 11.07 7.49 -0.71
CA ALA A 139 9.67 7.40 -1.09
C ALA A 139 9.49 7.54 -2.62
N PRO A 140 8.99 6.51 -3.33
CA PRO A 140 8.81 6.53 -4.78
C PRO A 140 7.94 7.69 -5.28
N TYR A 141 6.88 8.05 -4.56
CA TYR A 141 6.06 9.22 -4.90
C TYR A 141 6.83 10.55 -4.79
N GLY A 142 7.81 10.63 -3.89
CA GLY A 142 8.71 11.79 -3.80
C GLY A 142 9.66 11.87 -4.99
N LEU A 143 10.17 10.73 -5.45
CA LEU A 143 10.98 10.66 -6.68
C LEU A 143 10.14 11.10 -7.90
N ALA A 144 8.92 10.58 -8.04
CA ALA A 144 8.01 10.97 -9.10
C ALA A 144 7.71 12.48 -9.07
N ALA A 145 7.47 13.07 -7.89
CA ALA A 145 7.28 14.52 -7.73
C ALA A 145 8.49 15.32 -8.25
N MET A 146 9.70 14.87 -7.93
CA MET A 146 10.92 15.52 -8.45
C MET A 146 11.03 15.41 -9.97
N GLN A 147 10.70 14.26 -10.56
CA GLN A 147 10.68 14.08 -12.01
C GLN A 147 9.69 15.04 -12.68
N VAL A 148 8.49 15.18 -12.14
CA VAL A 148 7.48 16.14 -12.63
C VAL A 148 8.02 17.55 -12.59
N MET A 149 8.56 18.01 -11.47
CA MET A 149 9.12 19.35 -11.35
C MET A 149 10.28 19.59 -12.31
N GLN A 150 11.10 18.59 -12.56
CA GLN A 150 12.20 18.66 -13.54
C GLN A 150 11.67 18.77 -14.97
N LYS A 151 10.72 17.91 -15.37
CA LYS A 151 10.13 17.95 -16.72
C LYS A 151 9.37 19.25 -17.00
N LEU A 152 8.72 19.83 -15.99
CA LEU A 152 8.07 21.13 -16.09
C LEU A 152 9.03 22.32 -16.05
N GLY A 153 10.32 22.10 -15.77
CA GLY A 153 11.34 23.16 -15.66
C GLY A 153 11.24 24.02 -14.42
N VAL A 154 10.49 23.58 -13.39
CA VAL A 154 10.22 24.38 -12.17
C VAL A 154 11.03 23.92 -10.96
N ALA A 155 11.80 22.83 -11.06
CA ALA A 155 12.50 22.23 -9.92
C ALA A 155 13.43 23.22 -9.18
N GLN A 156 14.17 24.05 -9.90
CA GLN A 156 15.10 25.02 -9.29
C GLN A 156 14.38 26.19 -8.60
N SER A 157 13.34 26.73 -9.23
CA SER A 157 12.57 27.84 -8.69
C SER A 157 11.75 27.44 -7.45
N LEU A 158 11.30 26.17 -7.40
CA LEU A 158 10.51 25.65 -6.28
C LEU A 158 11.38 25.09 -5.14
N LYS A 159 12.64 24.76 -5.37
CA LYS A 159 13.55 24.18 -4.37
C LYS A 159 13.52 24.87 -3.01
N PRO A 160 13.53 26.21 -2.89
CA PRO A 160 13.48 26.88 -1.59
C PRO A 160 12.15 26.73 -0.85
N LYS A 161 11.09 26.31 -1.55
CA LYS A 161 9.72 26.17 -1.01
C LYS A 161 9.37 24.73 -0.68
N VAL A 162 10.22 23.77 -1.07
CA VAL A 162 9.96 22.35 -0.83
C VAL A 162 10.12 22.02 0.65
N VAL A 163 9.10 21.37 1.20
CA VAL A 163 9.09 20.78 2.54
C VAL A 163 9.00 19.27 2.39
N GLU A 164 10.00 18.56 2.88
CA GLU A 164 10.08 17.10 2.73
C GLU A 164 9.46 16.39 3.93
N GLY A 165 8.45 15.54 3.66
CA GLY A 165 7.95 14.55 4.61
C GLY A 165 8.77 13.25 4.51
N GLN A 166 8.93 12.55 5.62
CA GLN A 166 9.67 11.27 5.66
C GLN A 166 8.97 10.16 4.84
N SER A 167 7.66 10.29 4.65
CA SER A 167 6.84 9.40 3.82
C SER A 167 5.79 10.22 3.08
N ILE A 168 5.11 9.61 2.10
CA ILE A 168 3.99 10.25 1.40
C ILE A 168 2.79 10.51 2.34
N GLY A 169 2.66 9.73 3.42
CA GLY A 169 1.68 10.00 4.48
C GLY A 169 1.96 11.30 5.21
N GLN A 170 3.22 11.56 5.59
CA GLN A 170 3.60 12.82 6.24
C GLN A 170 3.50 14.01 5.27
N ALA A 171 3.89 13.82 4.00
CA ALA A 171 3.73 14.87 3.00
C ALA A 171 2.28 15.31 2.84
N GLN A 172 1.34 14.36 2.79
CA GLN A 172 -0.10 14.64 2.73
C GLN A 172 -0.57 15.35 4.00
N GLN A 173 -0.09 14.95 5.18
CA GLN A 173 -0.44 15.60 6.46
C GLN A 173 0.00 17.04 6.53
N PHE A 174 1.16 17.42 5.97
CA PHE A 174 1.60 18.82 5.93
C PHE A 174 0.60 19.70 5.16
N VAL A 175 0.02 19.19 4.08
CA VAL A 175 -1.02 19.91 3.33
C VAL A 175 -2.35 19.92 4.11
N ALA A 176 -2.77 18.77 4.63
CA ALA A 176 -4.03 18.65 5.37
C ALA A 176 -4.08 19.54 6.63
N SER A 177 -2.94 19.74 7.29
CA SER A 177 -2.81 20.60 8.47
C SER A 177 -2.56 22.08 8.15
N GLY A 178 -2.40 22.44 6.86
CA GLY A 178 -2.10 23.81 6.44
C GLY A 178 -0.63 24.25 6.62
N ASN A 179 0.27 23.32 6.98
CA ASN A 179 1.71 23.59 7.05
C ASN A 179 2.36 23.73 5.65
N ALA A 180 1.69 23.24 4.62
CA ALA A 180 1.98 23.53 3.22
C ALA A 180 0.66 23.87 2.50
N GLU A 181 0.70 24.81 1.57
CA GLU A 181 -0.49 25.21 0.81
C GLU A 181 -0.94 24.11 -0.16
N LEU A 182 0.02 23.36 -0.69
CA LEU A 182 -0.19 22.24 -1.61
C LEU A 182 0.95 21.23 -1.48
N GLY A 183 0.78 20.06 -2.07
CA GLY A 183 1.83 19.03 -2.09
C GLY A 183 1.55 17.94 -3.10
N PHE A 184 2.61 17.24 -3.49
CA PHE A 184 2.48 16.02 -4.25
C PHE A 184 2.11 14.86 -3.31
N VAL A 185 1.03 14.17 -3.63
CA VAL A 185 0.44 13.08 -2.84
C VAL A 185 0.13 11.88 -3.73
N ALA A 186 -0.10 10.73 -3.14
CA ALA A 186 -0.70 9.61 -3.86
C ALA A 186 -2.20 9.87 -4.06
N LEU A 187 -2.74 9.61 -5.24
CA LEU A 187 -4.17 9.76 -5.51
C LEU A 187 -5.02 9.02 -4.48
N SER A 188 -4.59 7.85 -4.06
CA SER A 188 -5.25 7.01 -3.04
C SER A 188 -5.47 7.66 -1.67
N GLN A 189 -4.75 8.73 -1.37
CA GLN A 189 -4.89 9.46 -0.10
C GLN A 189 -6.01 10.49 -0.13
N ILE A 190 -6.46 10.87 -1.32
CA ILE A 190 -7.42 11.97 -1.56
C ILE A 190 -8.59 11.57 -2.45
N TYR A 191 -8.69 10.29 -2.80
CA TYR A 191 -9.66 9.79 -3.79
C TYR A 191 -10.32 8.50 -3.31
N LYS A 192 -11.62 8.40 -3.51
CA LYS A 192 -12.41 7.22 -3.20
C LYS A 192 -13.62 7.14 -4.13
N ASP A 193 -13.88 5.95 -4.66
CA ASP A 193 -15.07 5.63 -5.45
C ASP A 193 -15.38 6.63 -6.58
N GLY A 194 -14.34 7.06 -7.31
CA GLY A 194 -14.51 7.96 -8.45
C GLY A 194 -14.44 9.46 -8.12
N GLN A 195 -14.24 9.85 -6.85
CA GLN A 195 -14.30 11.24 -6.43
C GLN A 195 -13.14 11.66 -5.53
N LEU A 196 -12.73 12.93 -5.60
CA LEU A 196 -11.89 13.52 -4.56
C LEU A 196 -12.65 13.60 -3.25
N THR A 197 -11.99 13.25 -2.17
CA THR A 197 -12.59 13.27 -0.82
C THR A 197 -12.61 14.69 -0.22
N SER A 198 -11.69 15.57 -0.66
CA SER A 198 -11.63 16.97 -0.24
C SER A 198 -10.67 17.78 -1.09
N GLY A 199 -10.80 19.12 -1.03
CA GLY A 199 -9.87 20.07 -1.63
C GLY A 199 -9.94 20.13 -3.15
N SER A 200 -8.81 20.44 -3.77
CA SER A 200 -8.63 20.51 -5.22
C SER A 200 -7.34 19.81 -5.64
N ALA A 201 -7.33 19.20 -6.82
CA ALA A 201 -6.19 18.43 -7.26
C ALA A 201 -5.98 18.48 -8.78
N TRP A 202 -4.73 18.36 -9.18
CA TRP A 202 -4.31 18.00 -10.52
C TRP A 202 -3.80 16.56 -10.51
N ILE A 203 -4.47 15.68 -11.27
CA ILE A 203 -3.96 14.32 -11.50
C ILE A 203 -2.82 14.46 -12.51
N VAL A 204 -1.61 14.07 -12.08
CA VAL A 204 -0.40 14.24 -12.88
C VAL A 204 -0.44 13.29 -14.08
N PRO A 205 -0.22 13.78 -15.31
CA PRO A 205 -0.08 12.92 -16.49
C PRO A 205 1.07 11.92 -16.35
N GLU A 206 0.84 10.68 -16.81
CA GLU A 206 1.79 9.57 -16.68
C GLU A 206 3.12 9.81 -17.43
N ASP A 207 3.14 10.64 -18.46
CA ASP A 207 4.35 10.99 -19.21
C ASP A 207 5.29 11.95 -18.47
N LEU A 208 4.85 12.52 -17.33
CA LEU A 208 5.67 13.43 -16.54
C LEU A 208 6.56 12.72 -15.48
N HIS A 209 6.39 11.45 -15.25
CA HIS A 209 7.22 10.67 -14.33
C HIS A 209 7.26 9.18 -14.75
N ASP A 210 8.19 8.42 -14.19
CA ASP A 210 8.21 6.98 -14.38
C ASP A 210 6.99 6.31 -13.72
N PRO A 211 6.50 5.18 -14.26
CA PRO A 211 5.38 4.44 -13.69
C PRO A 211 5.66 4.03 -12.25
N ILE A 212 4.71 4.27 -11.34
CA ILE A 212 4.83 3.89 -9.93
C ILE A 212 4.28 2.47 -9.75
N LYS A 213 5.03 1.46 -10.24
CA LYS A 213 4.69 0.06 -10.04
C LYS A 213 4.97 -0.34 -8.60
N GLN A 214 4.02 -1.01 -7.97
CA GLN A 214 4.07 -1.35 -6.56
C GLN A 214 4.01 -2.86 -6.38
N ASP A 215 5.10 -3.43 -5.85
CA ASP A 215 5.22 -4.87 -5.68
C ASP A 215 4.97 -5.30 -4.23
N ALA A 216 4.30 -6.42 -4.09
CA ALA A 216 4.16 -7.18 -2.86
C ALA A 216 5.09 -8.40 -2.89
N VAL A 217 5.63 -8.78 -1.73
CA VAL A 217 6.47 -9.96 -1.58
C VAL A 217 6.35 -10.57 -0.19
N VAL A 218 6.42 -11.90 -0.08
CA VAL A 218 6.60 -12.59 1.20
C VAL A 218 8.09 -12.59 1.53
N LEU A 219 8.43 -12.06 2.69
CA LEU A 219 9.80 -12.02 3.17
C LEU A 219 10.25 -13.40 3.72
N ALA A 220 11.56 -13.66 3.75
CA ALA A 220 12.10 -14.91 4.24
C ALA A 220 11.63 -15.26 5.68
N LYS A 221 11.35 -14.24 6.51
CA LYS A 221 10.78 -14.43 7.87
C LYS A 221 9.34 -14.92 7.86
N GLY A 222 8.59 -14.65 6.79
CA GLY A 222 7.20 -15.12 6.62
C GLY A 222 7.07 -16.49 6.00
N LYS A 223 8.18 -17.17 5.63
CA LYS A 223 8.14 -18.43 4.87
C LYS A 223 7.37 -19.56 5.58
N ASP A 224 7.47 -19.61 6.91
CA ASP A 224 6.84 -20.65 7.74
C ASP A 224 5.50 -20.19 8.34
N ASN A 225 5.06 -18.94 8.06
CA ASN A 225 3.76 -18.42 8.47
C ASN A 225 2.74 -18.60 7.32
N PRO A 226 1.79 -19.55 7.42
CA PRO A 226 0.80 -19.77 6.38
C PRO A 226 -0.10 -18.54 6.14
N VAL A 227 -0.26 -17.66 7.14
CA VAL A 227 -1.04 -16.42 7.00
C VAL A 227 -0.36 -15.44 6.07
N ALA A 228 0.98 -15.38 6.02
CA ALA A 228 1.71 -14.54 5.10
C ALA A 228 1.42 -14.90 3.63
N ALA A 229 1.49 -16.20 3.30
CA ALA A 229 1.14 -16.70 1.97
C ALA A 229 -0.35 -16.48 1.64
N ALA A 230 -1.25 -16.76 2.60
CA ALA A 230 -2.68 -16.56 2.44
C ALA A 230 -3.02 -15.08 2.21
N PHE A 231 -2.41 -14.17 2.94
CA PHE A 231 -2.63 -12.73 2.76
C PHE A 231 -2.15 -12.22 1.39
N VAL A 232 -0.96 -12.65 0.95
CA VAL A 232 -0.44 -12.29 -0.39
C VAL A 232 -1.32 -12.87 -1.51
N ALA A 233 -1.85 -14.09 -1.35
CA ALA A 233 -2.83 -14.65 -2.27
C ALA A 233 -4.15 -13.86 -2.25
N TYR A 234 -4.60 -13.41 -1.05
CA TYR A 234 -5.81 -12.62 -0.91
C TYR A 234 -5.74 -11.28 -1.62
N LEU A 235 -4.57 -10.64 -1.67
CA LEU A 235 -4.35 -9.39 -2.44
C LEU A 235 -4.66 -9.55 -3.94
N LYS A 236 -4.59 -10.77 -4.47
CA LYS A 236 -4.94 -11.11 -5.87
C LYS A 236 -6.43 -11.40 -6.07
N SER A 237 -7.23 -11.44 -4.99
CA SER A 237 -8.65 -11.75 -5.06
C SER A 237 -9.45 -10.64 -5.76
N PRO A 238 -10.60 -10.97 -6.38
CA PRO A 238 -11.49 -9.96 -6.96
C PRO A 238 -11.95 -8.91 -5.95
N GLY A 239 -12.16 -9.29 -4.68
CA GLY A 239 -12.54 -8.36 -3.59
C GLY A 239 -11.45 -7.34 -3.30
N ALA A 240 -10.20 -7.78 -3.12
CA ALA A 240 -9.06 -6.89 -2.93
C ALA A 240 -8.83 -6.01 -4.17
N ALA A 241 -8.93 -6.57 -5.38
CA ALA A 241 -8.81 -5.83 -6.63
C ALA A 241 -9.86 -4.71 -6.75
N ALA A 242 -11.10 -4.95 -6.34
CA ALA A 242 -12.17 -3.95 -6.34
C ALA A 242 -11.84 -2.82 -5.34
N ILE A 243 -11.38 -3.16 -4.13
CA ILE A 243 -10.95 -2.17 -3.14
C ILE A 243 -9.79 -1.33 -3.70
N ILE A 244 -8.75 -1.95 -4.24
CA ILE A 244 -7.59 -1.26 -4.81
C ILE A 244 -8.03 -0.23 -5.87
N LYS A 245 -8.87 -0.65 -6.81
CA LYS A 245 -9.41 0.23 -7.86
C LYS A 245 -10.23 1.38 -7.29
N SER A 246 -11.00 1.16 -6.22
CA SER A 246 -11.85 2.19 -5.63
C SER A 246 -11.05 3.37 -5.06
N TYR A 247 -9.75 3.18 -4.78
CA TYR A 247 -8.83 4.24 -4.35
C TYR A 247 -8.00 4.84 -5.50
N GLY A 248 -8.37 4.58 -6.76
CA GLY A 248 -7.73 5.20 -7.92
C GLY A 248 -6.46 4.51 -8.41
N TYR A 249 -6.16 3.30 -7.94
CA TYR A 249 -5.07 2.49 -8.50
C TYR A 249 -5.48 1.77 -9.77
N GLN A 250 -4.51 1.59 -10.65
CA GLN A 250 -4.59 0.58 -11.71
C GLN A 250 -4.01 -0.74 -11.17
N LEU A 251 -4.47 -1.87 -11.71
CA LEU A 251 -3.89 -3.17 -11.37
C LEU A 251 -2.70 -3.47 -12.29
N GLY A 252 -1.68 -4.15 -11.74
CA GLY A 252 -0.63 -4.74 -12.55
C GLY A 252 -1.18 -5.83 -13.49
N ALA A 253 -0.45 -6.15 -14.55
CA ALA A 253 -0.74 -7.34 -15.35
C ALA A 253 -0.59 -8.58 -14.44
N GLN A 254 -1.66 -9.35 -14.33
CA GLN A 254 -1.69 -10.62 -13.58
C GLN A 254 -1.19 -11.75 -14.47
#